data_7d31299eb32ff9f8a3e942a9c3a46692
#
_entry.id   7d31299eb32ff9f8a3e942a9c3a46692
#
_cell.length_a   1.000
_cell.length_b   1.000
_cell.length_c   1.000
_cell.angle_alpha   90.00
_cell.angle_beta   90.00
_cell.angle_gamma   90.00
#
_symmetry.space_group_name_H-M   'P 1'
#
loop_
_entity.id
_entity.type
_entity.pdbx_description
1 polymer ?
#
loop_
_entity_poly.entity_id
_entity_poly.type
_entity_poly.pdbx_seq_one_letter_code
_entity_poly.pdbx_strand_id
1 'polypeptide(L)' 'TKRPGNDDMLFLYAHFKQADKGDVSGSRPGMLDMVGRAKYDAWAKLKGTSNDAAKKAYVAKVNELLKTHR' A
#
# COMPACT_ATOMS: atom_id res chain seq x y z
N THR A 1 -13.21 17.59 -8.05
CA THR A 1 -12.37 16.41 -8.15
C THR A 1 -12.26 15.70 -6.82
N LYS A 2 -12.22 14.41 -6.86
CA LYS A 2 -12.14 13.60 -5.65
C LYS A 2 -10.70 13.23 -5.34
N ARG A 3 -10.39 13.16 -4.06
CA ARG A 3 -9.13 12.59 -3.62
C ARG A 3 -9.22 11.06 -3.65
N PRO A 4 -8.09 10.38 -3.79
CA PRO A 4 -8.08 8.94 -3.55
C PRO A 4 -8.61 8.65 -2.15
N GLY A 5 -9.39 7.59 -2.02
CA GLY A 5 -9.89 7.18 -0.73
C GLY A 5 -8.81 6.57 0.16
N ASN A 6 -9.15 6.33 1.42
CA ASN A 6 -8.21 5.70 2.36
C ASN A 6 -7.75 4.34 1.85
N ASP A 7 -8.65 3.57 1.25
CA ASP A 7 -8.30 2.26 0.71
C ASP A 7 -7.25 2.37 -0.40
N ASP A 8 -7.42 3.39 -1.27
CA ASP A 8 -6.47 3.61 -2.36
C ASP A 8 -5.10 4.02 -1.81
N MET A 9 -5.08 4.87 -0.79
CA MET A 9 -3.84 5.29 -0.16
C MET A 9 -3.12 4.12 0.49
N LEU A 10 -3.86 3.25 1.17
CA LEU A 10 -3.30 2.06 1.79
C LEU A 10 -2.79 1.07 0.75
N PHE A 11 -3.51 0.93 -0.36
CA PHE A 11 -3.07 0.09 -1.46
C PHE A 11 -1.71 0.55 -1.99
N LEU A 12 -1.59 1.84 -2.25
CA LEU A 12 -0.35 2.42 -2.77
C LEU A 12 0.79 2.26 -1.77
N TYR A 13 0.54 2.56 -0.50
CA TYR A 13 1.56 2.42 0.53
C TYR A 13 2.05 0.98 0.63
N ALA A 14 1.10 0.03 0.69
CA ALA A 14 1.42 -1.37 0.88
C ALA A 14 2.26 -1.90 -0.28
N HIS A 15 1.85 -1.59 -1.50
CA HIS A 15 2.58 -2.06 -2.67
C HIS A 15 3.94 -1.38 -2.81
N PHE A 16 4.02 -0.09 -2.43
CA PHE A 16 5.31 0.59 -2.39
C PHE A 16 6.27 -0.10 -1.41
N LYS A 17 5.79 -0.40 -0.21
CA LYS A 17 6.63 -1.06 0.80
C LYS A 17 7.04 -2.47 0.35
N GLN A 18 6.11 -3.20 -0.25
CA GLN A 18 6.41 -4.54 -0.74
C GLN A 18 7.45 -4.49 -1.87
N ALA A 19 7.35 -3.50 -2.75
CA ALA A 19 8.30 -3.34 -3.84
C ALA A 19 9.68 -2.90 -3.33
N ASP A 20 9.71 -2.10 -2.27
CA ASP A 20 10.95 -1.53 -1.73
C ASP A 20 11.64 -2.47 -0.74
N LYS A 21 10.89 -3.00 0.21
CA LYS A 21 11.43 -3.77 1.32
C LYS A 21 11.14 -5.27 1.24
N GLY A 22 10.21 -5.69 0.42
CA GLY A 22 9.76 -7.07 0.40
C GLY A 22 8.72 -7.32 1.48
N ASP A 23 8.69 -8.54 2.01
CA ASP A 23 7.69 -8.92 2.99
C ASP A 23 7.76 -8.05 4.25
N VAL A 24 6.59 -7.86 4.86
CA VAL A 24 6.49 -7.06 6.07
C VAL A 24 7.45 -7.55 7.14
N SER A 25 8.10 -6.61 7.82
CA SER A 25 9.03 -6.90 8.90
C SER A 25 8.83 -5.89 10.02
N GLY A 26 9.38 -6.19 11.18
CA GLY A 26 9.25 -5.34 12.34
C GLY A 26 7.96 -5.59 13.10
N SER A 27 7.76 -4.83 14.15
CA SER A 27 6.59 -4.99 15.01
C SER A 27 5.42 -4.17 14.52
N ARG A 28 4.22 -4.71 14.71
CA ARG A 28 2.99 -3.98 14.43
C ARG A 28 2.92 -2.77 15.38
N PRO A 29 2.58 -1.57 14.87
CA PRO A 29 2.44 -0.40 15.74
C PRO A 29 1.43 -0.61 16.86
N GLY A 30 1.57 0.14 17.93
CA GLY A 30 0.71 0.03 19.10
C GLY A 30 -0.73 0.45 18.82
N MET A 31 -1.61 0.16 19.78
CA MET A 31 -3.04 0.38 19.62
C MET A 31 -3.41 1.84 19.44
N LEU A 32 -2.58 2.77 19.93
CA LEU A 32 -2.86 4.21 19.79
C LEU A 32 -2.46 4.76 18.44
N ASP A 33 -1.66 4.01 17.67
CA ASP A 33 -1.23 4.43 16.34
C ASP A 33 -2.09 3.73 15.29
N MET A 34 -3.32 4.19 15.17
CA MET A 34 -4.28 3.54 14.27
C MET A 34 -3.88 3.63 12.81
N VAL A 35 -3.33 4.77 12.40
CA VAL A 35 -2.87 4.95 11.01
C VAL A 35 -1.71 4.05 10.71
N GLY A 36 -0.73 3.99 11.61
CA GLY A 36 0.43 3.11 11.46
C GLY A 36 0.03 1.65 11.39
N ARG A 37 -0.93 1.24 12.21
CA ARG A 37 -1.43 -0.13 12.19
C ARG A 37 -2.12 -0.47 10.87
N ALA A 38 -2.93 0.45 10.35
CA ALA A 38 -3.61 0.24 9.07
C ALA A 38 -2.59 0.06 7.95
N LYS A 39 -1.55 0.89 7.94
CA LYS A 39 -0.46 0.77 6.95
C LYS A 39 0.28 -0.55 7.08
N TYR A 40 0.62 -0.92 8.30
CA TYR A 40 1.31 -2.17 8.58
C TYR A 40 0.48 -3.36 8.10
N ASP A 41 -0.80 -3.36 8.46
CA ASP A 41 -1.70 -4.47 8.12
C ASP A 41 -1.89 -4.58 6.61
N ALA A 42 -2.00 -3.46 5.91
CA ALA A 42 -2.12 -3.46 4.45
C ALA A 42 -0.87 -4.05 3.80
N TRP A 43 0.31 -3.70 4.30
CA TRP A 43 1.57 -4.28 3.81
C TRP A 43 1.63 -5.77 4.14
N ALA A 44 1.22 -6.16 5.34
CA ALA A 44 1.25 -7.56 5.77
C ALA A 44 0.41 -8.47 4.88
N LYS A 45 -0.67 -7.94 4.33
CA LYS A 45 -1.53 -8.71 3.42
C LYS A 45 -0.83 -9.07 2.12
N LEU A 46 0.23 -8.38 1.78
CA LEU A 46 0.97 -8.62 0.54
C LEU A 46 2.14 -9.59 0.72
N LYS A 47 2.27 -10.17 1.90
CA LYS A 47 3.36 -11.12 2.17
C LYS A 47 3.38 -12.19 1.09
N GLY A 48 4.56 -12.44 0.54
CA GLY A 48 4.74 -13.40 -0.55
C GLY A 48 4.64 -12.80 -1.93
N THR A 49 4.20 -11.55 -2.06
CA THR A 49 4.15 -10.87 -3.35
C THR A 49 5.55 -10.46 -3.76
N SER A 50 5.95 -10.76 -5.00
CA SER A 50 7.28 -10.38 -5.49
C SER A 50 7.38 -8.86 -5.64
N ASN A 51 8.62 -8.37 -5.60
CA ASN A 51 8.87 -6.94 -5.79
C ASN A 51 8.34 -6.46 -7.14
N ASP A 52 8.53 -7.26 -8.19
CA ASP A 52 8.04 -6.91 -9.53
C ASP A 52 6.52 -6.85 -9.58
N ALA A 53 5.84 -7.82 -8.98
CA ALA A 53 4.38 -7.83 -8.95
C ALA A 53 3.85 -6.61 -8.18
N ALA A 54 4.50 -6.27 -7.07
CA ALA A 54 4.11 -5.11 -6.28
C ALA A 54 4.31 -3.80 -7.07
N LYS A 55 5.41 -3.69 -7.79
CA LYS A 55 5.66 -2.51 -8.63
C LYS A 55 4.60 -2.36 -9.71
N LYS A 56 4.27 -3.46 -10.38
CA LYS A 56 3.27 -3.44 -11.44
C LYS A 56 1.90 -3.03 -10.89
N ALA A 57 1.53 -3.55 -9.74
CA ALA A 57 0.27 -3.20 -9.11
C ALA A 57 0.24 -1.72 -8.70
N TYR A 58 1.35 -1.22 -8.18
CA TYR A 58 1.48 0.18 -7.81
C TYR A 58 1.27 1.09 -9.02
N VAL A 59 1.99 0.82 -10.10
CA VAL A 59 1.89 1.62 -11.32
C VAL A 59 0.49 1.56 -11.90
N ALA A 60 -0.11 0.37 -11.93
CA ALA A 60 -1.47 0.21 -12.45
C ALA A 60 -2.47 1.03 -11.63
N LYS A 61 -2.31 1.04 -10.30
CA LYS A 61 -3.18 1.83 -9.42
C LYS A 61 -3.02 3.32 -9.64
N VAL A 62 -1.78 3.79 -9.78
CA VAL A 62 -1.52 5.20 -10.05
C VAL A 62 -2.18 5.61 -11.37
N ASN A 63 -2.04 4.80 -12.41
CA ASN A 63 -2.66 5.08 -13.71
C ASN A 63 -4.17 5.12 -13.60
N GLU A 64 -4.76 4.19 -12.86
CA GLU A 64 -6.20 4.16 -12.62
C GLU A 64 -6.67 5.44 -11.95
N LEU A 65 -5.96 5.87 -10.91
CA LEU A 65 -6.32 7.09 -10.18
C LEU A 65 -6.18 8.34 -11.05
N LEU A 66 -5.16 8.39 -11.90
CA LEU A 66 -4.98 9.51 -12.80
C LEU A 66 -6.13 9.62 -13.81
N LYS A 67 -6.69 8.49 -14.22
CA LYS A 67 -7.83 8.48 -15.14
C LYS A 67 -9.11 8.95 -14.47
N THR A 68 -9.29 8.63 -13.19
CA THR A 68 -10.54 8.90 -12.49
C THR A 68 -10.54 10.21 -11.73
N HIS A 69 -9.37 10.77 -11.44
CA HIS A 69 -9.24 11.97 -10.61
C HIS A 69 -8.62 13.15 -11.35
N ARG A 70 -8.82 13.23 -12.61
CA ARG A 70 -8.34 14.36 -13.40
C ARG A 70 -9.11 15.62 -13.11
#